data_2dbb2243b15e2451e05cbcf7efcc5139
#
_entry.id   2dbb2243b15e2451e05cbcf7efcc5139
#
_cell.length_a   1.000
_cell.length_b   1.000
_cell.length_c   1.000
_cell.angle_alpha   90.00
_cell.angle_beta   90.00
_cell.angle_gamma   90.00
#
_symmetry.space_group_name_H-M   'P 1'
#
loop_
_entity.id
_entity.type
_entity.pdbx_description
1 polymer ?
#
loop_
_entity_poly.entity_id
_entity_poly.type
_entity_poly.pdbx_seq_one_letter_code
_entity_poly.pdbx_strand_id
1 'polypeptide(L)'
;MSKKEERVWQYLLQHRGAEYAEVAEACGVDIEFVKQLVSRIGSDNWREEIENSHVMDRAAVLDTAKEYVTKDRAADHGDMEDNFLTIAAYWNTHLGIHLIEPQDVAVMMTLLKLARIKQNEKHLDNWIDACGYMACGGEIVSK
;
A
#
# COMPACT_ATOMS: atom_id res chain seq x y z
N MET A 1 18.18 -11.21 -13.66
CA MET A 1 18.02 -12.08 -12.47
C MET A 1 17.32 -13.37 -12.90
N SER A 2 17.81 -14.55 -12.49
CA SER A 2 17.16 -15.82 -12.81
C SER A 2 15.90 -16.01 -11.93
N LYS A 3 14.96 -16.88 -12.38
CA LYS A 3 13.75 -17.19 -11.56
C LYS A 3 14.07 -17.75 -10.16
N LYS A 4 15.24 -18.39 -9.99
CA LYS A 4 15.71 -18.88 -8.69
C LYS A 4 16.21 -17.73 -7.82
N GLU A 5 16.98 -16.82 -8.37
CA GLU A 5 17.46 -15.61 -7.69
C GLU A 5 16.31 -14.72 -7.24
N GLU A 6 15.32 -14.52 -8.12
CA GLU A 6 14.14 -13.74 -7.82
C GLU A 6 13.33 -14.32 -6.64
N ARG A 7 13.16 -15.65 -6.58
CA ARG A 7 12.49 -16.34 -5.49
C ARG A 7 13.18 -16.16 -4.15
N VAL A 8 14.52 -16.32 -4.13
CA VAL A 8 15.33 -16.11 -2.92
C VAL A 8 15.25 -14.65 -2.48
N TRP A 9 15.31 -13.73 -3.42
CA TRP A 9 15.22 -12.30 -3.15
C TRP A 9 13.86 -11.93 -2.53
N GLN A 10 12.75 -12.38 -3.11
CA GLN A 10 11.40 -12.15 -2.59
C GLN A 10 11.21 -12.75 -1.18
N TYR A 11 11.78 -13.93 -0.93
CA TYR A 11 11.73 -14.53 0.41
C TYR A 11 12.48 -13.69 1.45
N LEU A 12 13.70 -13.25 1.12
CA LEU A 12 14.51 -12.38 2.00
C LEU A 12 13.82 -11.05 2.31
N LEU A 13 13.12 -10.48 1.33
CA LEU A 13 12.33 -9.25 1.50
C LEU A 13 11.19 -9.44 2.52
N GLN A 14 10.53 -10.59 2.51
CA GLN A 14 9.38 -10.89 3.37
C GLN A 14 9.78 -11.41 4.75
N HIS A 15 10.94 -12.04 4.89
CA HIS A 15 11.40 -12.72 6.11
C HIS A 15 12.74 -12.14 6.56
N ARG A 16 12.69 -10.92 7.11
CA ARG A 16 13.88 -10.20 7.58
C ARG A 16 14.56 -10.95 8.73
N GLY A 17 15.83 -11.22 8.57
CA GLY A 17 16.63 -11.94 9.57
C GLY A 17 16.54 -13.46 9.49
N ALA A 18 15.89 -14.02 8.46
CA ALA A 18 15.91 -15.46 8.21
C ALA A 18 17.34 -15.96 8.02
N GLU A 19 17.65 -17.11 8.63
CA GLU A 19 18.92 -17.79 8.46
C GLU A 19 19.04 -18.34 7.03
N TYR A 20 20.25 -18.38 6.46
CA TYR A 20 20.46 -18.87 5.09
C TYR A 20 19.94 -20.28 4.85
N ALA A 21 19.96 -21.13 5.89
CA ALA A 21 19.41 -22.48 5.82
C ALA A 21 17.89 -22.48 5.65
N GLU A 22 17.18 -21.62 6.37
CA GLU A 22 15.73 -21.41 6.28
C GLU A 22 15.34 -20.89 4.89
N VAL A 23 16.08 -19.91 4.39
CA VAL A 23 15.87 -19.36 3.03
C VAL A 23 16.07 -20.42 1.96
N ALA A 24 17.11 -21.24 2.10
CA ALA A 24 17.44 -22.31 1.16
C ALA A 24 16.33 -23.36 1.11
N GLU A 25 15.82 -23.79 2.27
CA GLU A 25 14.74 -24.78 2.40
C GLU A 25 13.43 -24.21 1.80
N ALA A 26 13.02 -23.01 2.21
CA ALA A 26 11.79 -22.36 1.74
C ALA A 26 11.79 -22.10 0.23
N CYS A 27 12.93 -21.76 -0.34
CA CYS A 27 13.08 -21.49 -1.77
C CYS A 27 13.41 -22.71 -2.61
N GLY A 28 13.67 -23.88 -2.00
CA GLY A 28 14.07 -25.09 -2.72
C GLY A 28 15.38 -24.92 -3.49
N VAL A 29 16.37 -24.29 -2.85
CA VAL A 29 17.71 -24.06 -3.41
C VAL A 29 18.79 -24.53 -2.42
N ASP A 30 20.02 -24.68 -2.91
CA ASP A 30 21.15 -25.01 -2.04
C ASP A 30 21.54 -23.80 -1.18
N ILE A 31 21.95 -24.04 0.07
CA ILE A 31 22.40 -23.00 1.00
C ILE A 31 23.59 -22.20 0.45
N GLU A 32 24.47 -22.88 -0.29
CA GLU A 32 25.63 -22.25 -0.90
C GLU A 32 25.22 -21.29 -2.01
N PHE A 33 24.14 -21.61 -2.74
CA PHE A 33 23.55 -20.70 -3.72
C PHE A 33 23.03 -19.41 -3.04
N VAL A 34 22.37 -19.54 -1.88
CA VAL A 34 21.89 -18.36 -1.10
C VAL A 34 23.08 -17.51 -0.67
N LYS A 35 24.14 -18.13 -0.10
CA LYS A 35 25.35 -17.42 0.34
C LYS A 35 26.06 -16.71 -0.80
N GLN A 36 26.21 -17.36 -1.97
CA GLN A 36 26.82 -16.76 -3.14
C GLN A 36 25.99 -15.60 -3.70
N LEU A 37 24.67 -15.75 -3.73
CA LEU A 37 23.77 -14.69 -4.16
C LEU A 37 23.90 -13.46 -3.27
N VAL A 38 23.82 -13.65 -1.95
CA VAL A 38 23.97 -12.58 -0.96
C VAL A 38 25.36 -11.94 -1.01
N SER A 39 26.43 -12.73 -1.16
CA SER A 39 27.82 -12.22 -1.30
C SER A 39 28.02 -11.42 -2.58
N ARG A 40 27.38 -11.80 -3.70
CA ARG A 40 27.46 -11.09 -4.98
C ARG A 40 26.74 -9.75 -4.95
N ILE A 41 25.67 -9.64 -4.18
CA ILE A 41 24.89 -8.41 -4.03
C ILE A 41 25.58 -7.41 -3.07
N GLY A 42 26.57 -7.89 -2.30
CA GLY A 42 27.33 -7.08 -1.33
C GLY A 42 26.82 -7.27 0.10
N SER A 43 27.65 -7.80 0.97
CA SER A 43 27.27 -8.31 2.28
C SER A 43 26.72 -7.29 3.27
N ASP A 44 27.00 -6.00 3.06
CA ASP A 44 26.59 -4.95 3.99
C ASP A 44 25.50 -4.02 3.41
N ASN A 45 25.41 -3.93 2.09
CA ASN A 45 24.44 -3.05 1.42
C ASN A 45 23.05 -3.69 1.20
N TRP A 46 22.97 -5.02 1.10
CA TRP A 46 21.69 -5.68 0.82
C TRP A 46 20.69 -5.60 2.00
N ARG A 47 21.22 -5.58 3.23
CA ARG A 47 20.37 -5.37 4.43
C ARG A 47 19.81 -3.96 4.47
N GLU A 48 20.65 -2.96 4.17
CA GLU A 48 20.22 -1.57 4.01
C GLU A 48 19.30 -1.38 2.80
N GLU A 49 19.57 -2.03 1.67
CA GLU A 49 18.69 -1.97 0.49
C GLU A 49 17.35 -2.68 0.73
N ILE A 50 17.32 -3.81 1.46
CA ILE A 50 16.08 -4.45 1.90
C ILE A 50 15.35 -3.57 2.93
N GLU A 51 16.05 -3.02 3.90
CA GLU A 51 15.45 -2.10 4.87
C GLU A 51 14.91 -0.85 4.19
N ASN A 52 15.65 -0.27 3.26
CA ASN A 52 15.25 0.92 2.51
C ASN A 52 14.21 0.64 1.41
N SER A 53 14.20 -0.55 0.79
CA SER A 53 13.21 -0.90 -0.24
C SER A 53 11.79 -1.10 0.30
N HIS A 54 11.63 -1.27 1.63
CA HIS A 54 10.33 -1.41 2.30
C HIS A 54 9.99 -0.20 3.18
N VAL A 55 10.90 0.75 3.33
CA VAL A 55 10.59 2.02 3.98
C VAL A 55 10.07 2.98 2.94
N MET A 56 8.75 3.01 2.77
CA MET A 56 8.13 4.13 2.08
C MET A 56 8.32 5.37 2.96
N ASP A 57 9.09 6.33 2.46
CA ASP A 57 9.12 7.64 3.09
C ASP A 57 7.79 8.38 2.87
N ARG A 58 7.60 9.49 3.59
CA ARG A 58 6.37 10.27 3.48
C ARG A 58 6.11 10.81 2.06
N ALA A 59 7.15 11.08 1.28
CA ALA A 59 7.02 11.53 -0.10
C ALA A 59 6.49 10.39 -0.97
N ALA A 60 7.05 9.19 -0.85
CA ALA A 60 6.59 8.01 -1.57
C ALA A 60 5.14 7.64 -1.23
N VAL A 61 4.71 7.75 0.04
CA VAL A 61 3.31 7.57 0.45
C VAL A 61 2.40 8.56 -0.26
N LEU A 62 2.76 9.85 -0.29
CA LEU A 62 1.97 10.89 -0.95
C LEU A 62 1.95 10.74 -2.47
N ASP A 63 3.07 10.40 -3.08
CA ASP A 63 3.15 10.18 -4.54
C ASP A 63 2.32 8.97 -4.96
N THR A 64 2.34 7.88 -4.20
CA THR A 64 1.50 6.72 -4.44
C THR A 64 0.02 7.06 -4.26
N ALA A 65 -0.35 7.78 -3.20
CA ALA A 65 -1.72 8.24 -3.00
C ALA A 65 -2.19 9.12 -4.17
N LYS A 66 -1.35 10.06 -4.62
CA LYS A 66 -1.61 10.90 -5.79
C LYS A 66 -1.84 10.04 -7.04
N GLU A 67 -0.99 9.05 -7.29
CA GLU A 67 -1.11 8.16 -8.44
C GLU A 67 -2.44 7.41 -8.43
N TYR A 68 -2.83 6.85 -7.29
CA TYR A 68 -4.09 6.13 -7.12
C TYR A 68 -5.33 7.00 -7.37
N VAL A 69 -5.33 8.27 -6.94
CA VAL A 69 -6.50 9.15 -7.12
C VAL A 69 -6.53 9.83 -8.49
N THR A 70 -5.39 9.89 -9.23
CA THR A 70 -5.33 10.61 -10.51
C THR A 70 -5.26 9.72 -11.75
N LYS A 71 -4.70 8.50 -11.67
CA LYS A 71 -4.43 7.68 -12.85
C LYS A 71 -5.27 6.42 -12.96
N ASP A 72 -5.37 5.65 -11.89
CA ASP A 72 -5.89 4.27 -11.98
C ASP A 72 -7.41 4.18 -11.82
N ARG A 73 -8.04 5.11 -11.12
CA ARG A 73 -9.46 5.00 -10.78
C ARG A 73 -10.41 5.67 -11.79
N ALA A 74 -9.95 6.67 -12.52
CA ALA A 74 -10.79 7.35 -13.52
C ALA A 74 -11.11 6.44 -14.71
N ALA A 75 -10.25 5.49 -15.05
CA ALA A 75 -10.45 4.55 -16.16
C ALA A 75 -11.46 3.43 -15.82
N ASP A 76 -11.46 2.95 -14.57
CA ASP A 76 -12.23 1.76 -14.18
C ASP A 76 -13.51 2.09 -13.38
N HIS A 77 -13.57 3.23 -12.69
CA HIS A 77 -14.65 3.55 -11.74
C HIS A 77 -15.38 4.87 -12.03
N GLY A 78 -15.08 5.57 -13.15
CA GLY A 78 -15.68 6.85 -13.49
C GLY A 78 -15.12 8.02 -12.66
N ASP A 79 -15.80 9.17 -12.76
CA ASP A 79 -15.42 10.37 -12.01
C ASP A 79 -15.57 10.15 -10.50
N MET A 80 -14.56 10.58 -9.74
CA MET A 80 -14.53 10.41 -8.28
C MET A 80 -15.67 11.17 -7.59
N GLU A 81 -16.02 12.37 -8.08
CA GLU A 81 -17.11 13.18 -7.50
C GLU A 81 -18.46 12.49 -7.71
N ASP A 82 -18.72 11.96 -8.91
CA ASP A 82 -19.94 11.21 -9.21
C ASP A 82 -20.06 9.95 -8.35
N ASN A 83 -18.94 9.27 -8.10
CA ASN A 83 -18.91 8.11 -7.24
C ASN A 83 -19.21 8.46 -5.77
N PHE A 84 -18.60 9.53 -5.24
CA PHE A 84 -18.87 9.97 -3.86
C PHE A 84 -20.29 10.51 -3.70
N LEU A 85 -20.84 11.20 -4.70
CA LEU A 85 -22.24 11.61 -4.72
C LEU A 85 -23.18 10.39 -4.66
N THR A 86 -22.89 9.37 -5.45
CA THR A 86 -23.66 8.11 -5.46
C THR A 86 -23.60 7.41 -4.10
N ILE A 87 -22.41 7.30 -3.48
CA ILE A 87 -22.23 6.69 -2.16
C ILE A 87 -23.02 7.49 -1.10
N ALA A 88 -22.92 8.81 -1.12
CA ALA A 88 -23.68 9.68 -0.21
C ALA A 88 -25.19 9.44 -0.33
N ALA A 89 -25.71 9.35 -1.56
CA ALA A 89 -27.12 9.04 -1.82
C ALA A 89 -27.54 7.67 -1.25
N TYR A 90 -26.71 6.64 -1.42
CA TYR A 90 -26.99 5.31 -0.90
C TYR A 90 -26.99 5.29 0.64
N TRP A 91 -26.04 5.96 1.30
CA TRP A 91 -25.98 6.03 2.74
C TRP A 91 -27.13 6.86 3.32
N ASN A 92 -27.47 7.98 2.71
CA ASN A 92 -28.64 8.75 3.08
C ASN A 92 -29.93 7.91 3.00
N THR A 93 -30.11 7.16 1.92
CA THR A 93 -31.24 6.27 1.72
C THR A 93 -31.28 5.16 2.77
N HIS A 94 -30.15 4.50 3.01
CA HIS A 94 -30.05 3.40 3.97
C HIS A 94 -30.36 3.84 5.41
N LEU A 95 -29.88 5.03 5.79
CA LEU A 95 -30.08 5.59 7.13
C LEU A 95 -31.41 6.36 7.28
N GLY A 96 -32.12 6.63 6.20
CA GLY A 96 -33.34 7.46 6.20
C GLY A 96 -33.08 8.93 6.55
N ILE A 97 -31.93 9.45 6.15
CA ILE A 97 -31.49 10.84 6.39
C ILE A 97 -31.14 11.54 5.07
N HIS A 98 -30.83 12.84 5.12
CA HIS A 98 -30.39 13.64 3.97
C HIS A 98 -29.28 14.61 4.41
N LEU A 99 -28.28 14.11 5.15
CA LEU A 99 -27.24 14.92 5.77
C LEU A 99 -25.83 14.58 5.24
N ILE A 100 -25.66 13.43 4.58
CA ILE A 100 -24.36 12.99 4.07
C ILE A 100 -24.15 13.60 2.70
N GLU A 101 -23.08 14.37 2.58
CA GLU A 101 -22.61 14.99 1.35
C GLU A 101 -21.35 14.27 0.83
N PRO A 102 -20.91 14.47 -0.43
CA PRO A 102 -19.74 13.80 -0.98
C PRO A 102 -18.46 13.94 -0.15
N GLN A 103 -18.20 15.11 0.43
CA GLN A 103 -17.04 15.34 1.30
C GLN A 103 -17.12 14.52 2.59
N ASP A 104 -18.31 14.23 3.10
CA ASP A 104 -18.49 13.37 4.27
C ASP A 104 -18.11 11.94 3.96
N VAL A 105 -18.37 11.48 2.72
CA VAL A 105 -17.91 10.17 2.24
C VAL A 105 -16.40 10.07 2.31
N ALA A 106 -15.66 11.09 1.88
CA ALA A 106 -14.21 11.12 1.99
C ALA A 106 -13.74 10.97 3.45
N VAL A 107 -14.35 11.71 4.37
CA VAL A 107 -14.04 11.63 5.80
C VAL A 107 -14.38 10.26 6.37
N MET A 108 -15.55 9.72 6.07
CA MET A 108 -15.99 8.41 6.57
C MET A 108 -15.11 7.26 6.05
N MET A 109 -14.70 7.31 4.78
CA MET A 109 -13.76 6.34 4.22
C MET A 109 -12.37 6.46 4.85
N THR A 110 -11.93 7.67 5.17
CA THR A 110 -10.69 7.87 5.94
C THR A 110 -10.80 7.27 7.33
N LEU A 111 -11.91 7.47 8.05
CA LEU A 111 -12.15 6.85 9.36
C LEU A 111 -12.13 5.32 9.29
N LEU A 112 -12.67 4.72 8.21
CA LEU A 112 -12.56 3.29 7.96
C LEU A 112 -11.09 2.84 7.87
N LYS A 113 -10.25 3.59 7.14
CA LYS A 113 -8.83 3.27 7.03
C LYS A 113 -8.10 3.43 8.36
N LEU A 114 -8.41 4.46 9.15
CA LEU A 114 -7.87 4.63 10.51
C LEU A 114 -8.22 3.45 11.42
N ALA A 115 -9.46 2.94 11.36
CA ALA A 115 -9.85 1.76 12.11
C ALA A 115 -9.04 0.51 11.69
N ARG A 116 -8.76 0.34 10.41
CA ARG A 116 -7.91 -0.74 9.88
C ARG A 116 -6.44 -0.59 10.29
N ILE A 117 -5.90 0.64 10.27
CA ILE A 117 -4.55 0.95 10.77
C ILE A 117 -4.41 0.53 12.23
N LYS A 118 -5.41 0.80 13.07
CA LYS A 118 -5.41 0.38 14.47
C LYS A 118 -5.31 -1.16 14.63
N GLN A 119 -5.85 -1.93 13.70
CA GLN A 119 -5.76 -3.39 13.71
C GLN A 119 -4.41 -3.91 13.17
N ASN A 120 -3.88 -3.26 12.13
CA ASN A 120 -2.59 -3.59 11.52
C ASN A 120 -1.91 -2.32 11.00
N GLU A 121 -1.09 -1.72 11.84
CA GLU A 121 -0.34 -0.49 11.53
C GLU A 121 0.70 -0.64 10.42
N LYS A 122 1.15 -1.89 10.16
CA LYS A 122 2.15 -2.19 9.13
C LYS A 122 1.56 -2.31 7.72
N HIS A 123 0.25 -2.30 7.58
CA HIS A 123 -0.41 -2.39 6.28
C HIS A 123 -0.44 -1.01 5.60
N LEU A 124 0.61 -0.71 4.84
CA LEU A 124 0.85 0.60 4.22
C LEU A 124 -0.29 1.10 3.34
N ASP A 125 -1.00 0.20 2.65
CA ASP A 125 -2.15 0.55 1.81
C ASP A 125 -3.22 1.36 2.56
N ASN A 126 -3.45 1.07 3.85
CA ASN A 126 -4.40 1.84 4.63
C ASN A 126 -3.95 3.29 4.87
N TRP A 127 -2.64 3.54 4.99
CA TRP A 127 -2.08 4.88 5.12
C TRP A 127 -2.17 5.66 3.81
N ILE A 128 -1.83 5.00 2.69
CA ILE A 128 -1.91 5.56 1.34
C ILE A 128 -3.35 5.92 0.99
N ASP A 129 -4.28 5.00 1.20
CA ASP A 129 -5.70 5.22 0.94
C ASP A 129 -6.29 6.34 1.79
N ALA A 130 -5.91 6.44 3.08
CA ALA A 130 -6.35 7.54 3.94
C ALA A 130 -5.92 8.91 3.38
N CYS A 131 -4.67 9.03 2.90
CA CYS A 131 -4.19 10.23 2.22
C CYS A 131 -4.98 10.52 0.95
N GLY A 132 -5.27 9.48 0.15
CA GLY A 132 -6.05 9.59 -1.08
C GLY A 132 -7.47 10.11 -0.83
N TYR A 133 -8.20 9.53 0.12
CA TYR A 133 -9.55 9.99 0.47
C TYR A 133 -9.56 11.42 0.97
N MET A 134 -8.60 11.82 1.81
CA MET A 134 -8.50 13.20 2.27
C MET A 134 -8.20 14.18 1.13
N ALA A 135 -7.35 13.79 0.17
CA ALA A 135 -7.07 14.61 -1.01
C ALA A 135 -8.34 14.80 -1.86
N CYS A 136 -9.11 13.73 -2.10
CA CYS A 136 -10.39 13.81 -2.80
C CYS A 136 -11.39 14.72 -2.09
N GLY A 137 -11.54 14.60 -0.76
CA GLY A 137 -12.42 15.48 0.01
C GLY A 137 -11.98 16.94 -0.06
N GLY A 138 -10.67 17.20 0.01
CA GLY A 138 -10.10 18.54 -0.15
C GLY A 138 -10.39 19.16 -1.51
N GLU A 139 -10.33 18.36 -2.58
CA GLU A 139 -10.68 18.80 -3.93
C GLU A 139 -12.17 19.17 -4.03
N ILE A 140 -13.06 18.31 -3.52
CA ILE A 140 -14.52 18.55 -3.55
C ILE A 140 -14.88 19.89 -2.87
N VAL A 141 -14.33 20.18 -1.69
CA VAL A 141 -14.67 21.41 -0.96
C VAL A 141 -13.97 22.67 -1.51
N SER A 142 -13.02 22.50 -2.43
CA SER A 142 -12.32 23.64 -3.05
C SER A 142 -13.04 24.19 -4.29
N LYS A 143 -14.04 23.48 -4.80
CA LYS A 143 -14.87 23.86 -5.96
C LYS A 143 -16.12 24.63 -5.54
#